data_90db3dbd16c555966dbd53b789ca0d7b
#
_entry.id   90db3dbd16c555966dbd53b789ca0d7b
#
_cell.length_a   1.000
_cell.length_b   1.000
_cell.length_c   1.000
_cell.angle_alpha   90.00
_cell.angle_beta   90.00
_cell.angle_gamma   90.00
#
_symmetry.space_group_name_H-M   'P 1'
#
loop_
_entity.id
_entity.type
_entity.pdbx_description
1 polymer ?
#
loop_
_entity_poly.entity_id
_entity_poly.type
_entity_poly.pdbx_seq_one_letter_code
_entity_poly.pdbx_strand_id
1 'polypeptide(L)'
;MQRNGNILLTLALVRKAIFNMILKYRVSLPGIKGFARVYELKSTTTLYEFHKRMRDDMDFSHDQLIQFKGLDKSGSLVARYGMFDLGAGAVDDVTLADTIKKGIAEFTYFYDVTDRKSVIVTYEGEVEEEPGKT
;
A
#
# COMPACT_ATOMS: atom_id res chain seq x y z
N MET A 1 -14.40 -29.94 -23.33
CA MET A 1 -13.22 -30.05 -22.50
C MET A 1 -13.32 -29.14 -21.29
N GLN A 2 -13.56 -29.74 -20.16
CA GLN A 2 -13.89 -29.04 -18.91
C GLN A 2 -12.68 -28.33 -18.25
N ARG A 3 -11.44 -28.72 -18.59
CA ARG A 3 -10.25 -28.19 -17.94
C ARG A 3 -10.02 -26.69 -18.18
N ASN A 4 -10.29 -26.19 -19.40
CA ASN A 4 -10.09 -24.78 -19.72
C ASN A 4 -11.11 -23.87 -19.04
N GLY A 5 -12.36 -24.33 -18.90
CA GLY A 5 -13.39 -23.58 -18.19
C GLY A 5 -13.11 -23.45 -16.69
N ASN A 6 -12.56 -24.51 -16.07
CA ASN A 6 -12.22 -24.49 -14.65
C ASN A 6 -11.04 -23.56 -14.35
N ILE A 7 -10.04 -23.52 -15.24
CA ILE A 7 -8.88 -22.62 -15.10
C ILE A 7 -9.32 -21.18 -15.20
N LEU A 8 -10.16 -20.83 -16.18
CA LEU A 8 -10.68 -19.49 -16.35
C LEU A 8 -11.53 -19.04 -15.18
N LEU A 9 -12.38 -19.92 -14.65
CA LEU A 9 -13.20 -19.66 -13.47
C LEU A 9 -12.32 -19.43 -12.24
N THR A 10 -11.29 -20.23 -12.05
CA THR A 10 -10.35 -20.08 -10.94
C THR A 10 -9.61 -18.75 -11.01
N LEU A 11 -9.14 -18.33 -12.19
CA LEU A 11 -8.49 -17.04 -12.39
C LEU A 11 -9.44 -15.87 -12.12
N ALA A 12 -10.70 -15.98 -12.56
CA ALA A 12 -11.70 -14.95 -12.29
C ALA A 12 -12.00 -14.83 -10.79
N LEU A 13 -12.10 -15.95 -10.07
CA LEU A 13 -12.30 -15.95 -8.63
C LEU A 13 -11.11 -15.37 -7.88
N VAL A 14 -9.89 -15.68 -8.29
CA VAL A 14 -8.67 -15.12 -7.70
C VAL A 14 -8.63 -13.60 -7.92
N ARG A 15 -8.93 -13.12 -9.11
CA ARG A 15 -9.01 -11.69 -9.41
C ARG A 15 -10.06 -11.00 -8.56
N LYS A 16 -11.24 -11.59 -8.42
CA LYS A 16 -12.31 -11.05 -7.60
C LYS A 16 -11.92 -11.01 -6.13
N ALA A 17 -11.26 -12.05 -5.63
CA ALA A 17 -10.76 -12.09 -4.27
C ALA A 17 -9.73 -10.98 -4.02
N ILE A 18 -8.78 -10.77 -4.94
CA ILE A 18 -7.79 -9.70 -4.83
C ILE A 18 -8.47 -8.32 -4.79
N PHE A 19 -9.48 -8.09 -5.64
CA PHE A 19 -10.22 -6.82 -5.68
C PHE A 19 -11.01 -6.55 -4.41
N ASN A 20 -11.46 -7.60 -3.70
CA ASN A 20 -12.28 -7.47 -2.50
C ASN A 20 -11.49 -7.63 -1.20
N MET A 21 -10.17 -7.72 -1.30
CA MET A 21 -9.32 -7.89 -0.12
C MET A 21 -9.20 -6.60 0.68
N ILE A 22 -9.18 -6.77 1.99
CA ILE A 22 -8.80 -5.71 2.93
C ILE A 22 -7.37 -6.00 3.37
N LEU A 23 -6.51 -5.01 3.24
CA LEU A 23 -5.09 -5.10 3.54
C LEU A 23 -4.78 -4.32 4.81
N LYS A 24 -3.97 -4.92 5.66
CA LYS A 24 -3.58 -4.32 6.94
C LYS A 24 -2.16 -3.78 6.84
N TYR A 25 -1.99 -2.52 7.20
CA TYR A 25 -0.71 -1.83 7.24
C TYR A 25 -0.47 -1.23 8.62
N ARG A 26 0.75 -1.38 9.12
CA ARG A 26 1.18 -0.75 10.36
C ARG A 26 2.14 0.39 10.03
N VAL A 27 1.84 1.57 10.54
CA VAL A 27 2.71 2.74 10.42
C VAL A 27 3.45 2.95 11.73
N SER A 28 4.77 3.06 11.65
CA SER A 28 5.63 3.31 12.80
C SER A 28 6.60 4.45 12.51
N LEU A 29 7.10 5.09 13.58
CA LEU A 29 8.10 6.14 13.44
C LEU A 29 9.50 5.54 13.61
N PRO A 30 10.44 5.86 12.68
CA PRO A 30 11.81 5.40 12.81
C PRO A 30 12.43 5.84 14.16
N GLY A 31 13.00 4.89 14.89
CA GLY A 31 13.68 5.17 16.15
C GLY A 31 12.80 5.48 17.36
N ILE A 32 11.48 5.49 17.21
CA ILE A 32 10.54 5.75 18.30
C ILE A 32 9.74 4.48 18.59
N LYS A 33 9.96 3.88 19.76
CA LYS A 33 9.21 2.73 20.20
C LYS A 33 7.85 3.16 20.75
N GLY A 34 6.83 2.34 20.51
CA GLY A 34 5.51 2.52 21.08
C GLY A 34 4.55 3.36 20.25
N PHE A 35 5.01 4.06 19.22
CA PHE A 35 4.11 4.73 18.29
C PHE A 35 3.73 3.76 17.17
N ALA A 36 2.44 3.56 16.98
CA ALA A 36 1.92 2.81 15.84
C ALA A 36 0.53 3.29 15.46
N ARG A 37 0.25 3.28 14.16
CA ARG A 37 -1.08 3.43 13.59
C ARG A 37 -1.33 2.22 12.72
N VAL A 38 -2.54 1.68 12.77
CA VAL A 38 -2.92 0.52 11.96
C VAL A 38 -4.04 0.95 11.02
N TYR A 39 -3.86 0.66 9.74
CA TYR A 39 -4.85 0.95 8.70
C TYR A 39 -5.32 -0.36 8.07
N GLU A 40 -6.62 -0.48 7.92
CA GLU A 40 -7.24 -1.53 7.12
C GLU A 40 -7.84 -0.87 5.88
N LEU A 41 -7.29 -1.21 4.72
CA LEU A 41 -7.58 -0.53 3.47
C LEU A 41 -7.97 -1.53 2.40
N LYS A 42 -8.90 -1.16 1.55
CA LYS A 42 -9.23 -1.95 0.36
C LYS A 42 -7.99 -2.07 -0.54
N SER A 43 -7.81 -3.22 -1.14
CA SER A 43 -6.69 -3.47 -2.06
C SER A 43 -6.68 -2.55 -3.27
N THR A 44 -7.84 -2.00 -3.62
CA THR A 44 -7.99 -1.03 -4.71
C THR A 44 -7.61 0.40 -4.31
N THR A 45 -7.31 0.65 -3.04
CA THR A 45 -6.84 1.96 -2.57
C THR A 45 -5.55 2.33 -3.28
N THR A 46 -5.48 3.55 -3.81
CA THR A 46 -4.24 4.05 -4.43
C THR A 46 -3.26 4.53 -3.36
N LEU A 47 -1.99 4.60 -3.73
CA LEU A 47 -0.98 5.20 -2.84
C LEU A 47 -1.31 6.66 -2.52
N TYR A 48 -1.92 7.38 -3.48
CA TYR A 48 -2.36 8.75 -3.25
C TYR A 48 -3.45 8.84 -2.18
N GLU A 49 -4.45 7.96 -2.24
CA GLU A 49 -5.51 7.89 -1.24
C GLU A 49 -4.96 7.52 0.13
N PHE A 50 -4.01 6.58 0.19
CA PHE A 50 -3.34 6.20 1.43
C PHE A 50 -2.52 7.37 2.00
N HIS A 51 -1.78 8.06 1.14
CA HIS A 51 -1.07 9.27 1.51
C HIS A 51 -2.00 10.31 2.16
N LYS A 52 -3.14 10.59 1.52
CA LYS A 52 -4.10 11.56 2.06
C LYS A 52 -4.63 11.13 3.43
N ARG A 53 -4.90 9.84 3.59
CA ARG A 53 -5.38 9.28 4.85
C ARG A 53 -4.34 9.46 5.96
N MET A 54 -3.09 9.12 5.70
CA MET A 54 -2.01 9.30 6.68
C MET A 54 -1.76 10.76 6.99
N ARG A 55 -1.76 11.62 5.97
CA ARG A 55 -1.57 13.06 6.13
C ARG A 55 -2.63 13.64 7.06
N ASP A 56 -3.89 13.30 6.85
CA ASP A 56 -5.00 13.85 7.62
C ASP A 56 -5.01 13.31 9.06
N ASP A 57 -4.72 12.00 9.23
CA ASP A 57 -4.70 11.36 10.55
C ASP A 57 -3.52 11.82 11.41
N MET A 58 -2.38 12.11 10.80
CA MET A 58 -1.15 12.46 11.50
C MET A 58 -0.79 13.95 11.39
N ASP A 59 -1.68 14.73 10.81
CA ASP A 59 -1.55 16.18 10.68
C ASP A 59 -0.27 16.61 9.97
N PHE A 60 0.11 15.89 8.90
CA PHE A 60 1.24 16.29 8.08
C PHE A 60 0.90 17.50 7.21
N SER A 61 1.92 18.29 6.86
CA SER A 61 1.74 19.46 6.02
C SER A 61 1.21 19.08 4.62
N HIS A 62 0.29 19.90 4.08
CA HIS A 62 -0.33 19.68 2.78
C HIS A 62 0.53 20.13 1.59
N ASP A 63 1.56 20.92 1.84
CA ASP A 63 2.33 21.61 0.78
C ASP A 63 3.65 20.91 0.44
N GLN A 64 3.88 19.71 0.98
CA GLN A 64 5.17 19.03 0.81
C GLN A 64 5.12 18.00 -0.31
N LEU A 65 6.25 17.80 -0.99
CA LEU A 65 6.43 16.69 -1.90
C LEU A 65 6.51 15.39 -1.10
N ILE A 66 5.84 14.36 -1.61
CA ILE A 66 5.81 13.05 -0.96
C ILE A 66 6.42 12.00 -1.87
N GLN A 67 6.89 10.91 -1.27
CA GLN A 67 7.42 9.76 -1.99
C GLN A 67 7.24 8.48 -1.17
N PHE A 68 6.88 7.40 -1.85
CA PHE A 68 6.90 6.06 -1.29
C PHE A 68 8.10 5.31 -1.85
N LYS A 69 8.91 4.75 -0.98
CA LYS A 69 10.01 3.86 -1.35
C LYS A 69 9.59 2.44 -0.96
N GLY A 70 9.34 1.58 -1.95
CA GLY A 70 8.88 0.22 -1.73
C GLY A 70 10.03 -0.75 -1.59
N LEU A 71 10.03 -1.53 -0.52
CA LEU A 71 11.07 -2.51 -0.21
C LEU A 71 10.45 -3.90 -0.14
N ASP A 72 11.19 -4.92 -0.57
CA ASP A 72 10.78 -6.32 -0.42
C ASP A 72 11.09 -6.84 0.99
N LYS A 73 10.81 -8.12 1.23
CA LYS A 73 11.04 -8.77 2.53
C LYS A 73 12.50 -8.76 2.95
N SER A 74 13.43 -8.70 2.00
CA SER A 74 14.86 -8.63 2.30
C SER A 74 15.36 -7.21 2.57
N GLY A 75 14.49 -6.22 2.41
CA GLY A 75 14.85 -4.82 2.53
C GLY A 75 15.41 -4.20 1.26
N SER A 76 15.36 -4.91 0.14
CA SER A 76 15.85 -4.41 -1.14
C SER A 76 14.82 -3.49 -1.80
N LEU A 77 15.30 -2.43 -2.45
CA LEU A 77 14.44 -1.50 -3.17
C LEU A 77 13.78 -2.19 -4.36
N VAL A 78 12.45 -2.11 -4.42
CA VAL A 78 11.66 -2.64 -5.54
C VAL A 78 11.23 -1.49 -6.47
N ALA A 79 10.70 -0.41 -5.90
CA ALA A 79 10.19 0.71 -6.68
C ALA A 79 10.09 1.97 -5.85
N ARG A 80 10.08 3.11 -6.54
CA ARG A 80 9.81 4.43 -5.95
C ARG A 80 8.57 5.01 -6.63
N TYR A 81 7.70 5.60 -5.83
CA TYR A 81 6.46 6.20 -6.30
C TYR A 81 6.37 7.63 -5.80
N GLY A 82 6.18 8.56 -6.69
CA GLY A 82 6.01 9.97 -6.37
C GLY A 82 4.75 10.55 -6.99
N MET A 83 4.58 11.86 -6.90
CA MET A 83 3.46 12.56 -7.53
C MET A 83 3.55 12.50 -9.05
N PHE A 84 4.77 12.32 -9.59
CA PHE A 84 5.03 12.07 -11.00
C PHE A 84 5.54 10.64 -11.18
N ASP A 85 5.40 10.10 -12.39
CA ASP A 85 5.90 8.76 -12.70
C ASP A 85 7.43 8.75 -12.66
N LEU A 86 7.98 7.97 -11.74
CA LEU A 86 9.42 7.79 -11.57
C LEU A 86 9.92 6.48 -12.22
N GLY A 87 9.09 5.85 -13.06
CA GLY A 87 9.39 4.59 -13.74
C GLY A 87 8.47 3.44 -13.36
N ALA A 88 7.71 3.56 -12.26
CA ALA A 88 6.81 2.51 -11.77
C ALA A 88 5.35 2.96 -11.68
N GLY A 89 5.04 4.13 -12.19
CA GLY A 89 3.73 4.77 -12.11
C GLY A 89 3.69 5.85 -11.01
N ALA A 90 2.76 6.78 -11.13
CA ALA A 90 2.54 7.81 -10.13
C ALA A 90 1.65 7.30 -9.00
N VAL A 91 1.66 7.95 -7.85
CA VAL A 91 0.91 7.51 -6.66
C VAL A 91 -0.60 7.41 -6.88
N ASP A 92 -1.16 8.22 -7.79
CA ASP A 92 -2.59 8.18 -8.12
C ASP A 92 -2.96 7.05 -9.09
N ASP A 93 -1.98 6.42 -9.74
CA ASP A 93 -2.20 5.32 -10.69
C ASP A 93 -1.88 3.94 -10.13
N VAL A 94 -1.27 3.88 -8.95
CA VAL A 94 -0.78 2.62 -8.36
C VAL A 94 -1.63 2.27 -7.14
N THR A 95 -2.20 1.06 -7.16
CA THR A 95 -2.98 0.54 -6.03
C THR A 95 -2.11 -0.26 -5.08
N LEU A 96 -2.61 -0.48 -3.87
CA LEU A 96 -1.96 -1.35 -2.89
C LEU A 96 -1.83 -2.79 -3.45
N ALA A 97 -2.84 -3.27 -4.17
CA ALA A 97 -2.77 -4.58 -4.83
C ALA A 97 -1.60 -4.65 -5.81
N ASP A 98 -1.35 -3.58 -6.58
CA ASP A 98 -0.22 -3.52 -7.51
C ASP A 98 1.11 -3.66 -6.77
N THR A 99 1.26 -3.00 -5.63
CA THR A 99 2.50 -3.06 -4.84
C THR A 99 2.74 -4.46 -4.25
N ILE A 100 1.68 -5.14 -3.83
CA ILE A 100 1.78 -6.51 -3.32
C ILE A 100 2.24 -7.46 -4.42
N LYS A 101 1.70 -7.32 -5.62
CA LYS A 101 2.10 -8.13 -6.78
C LYS A 101 3.59 -8.00 -7.11
N LYS A 102 4.18 -6.85 -6.80
CA LYS A 102 5.61 -6.61 -6.98
C LYS A 102 6.46 -7.13 -5.82
N GLY A 103 5.85 -7.67 -4.78
CA GLY A 103 6.55 -8.20 -3.62
C GLY A 103 6.95 -7.15 -2.60
N ILE A 104 6.35 -5.97 -2.63
CA ILE A 104 6.63 -4.92 -1.67
C ILE A 104 6.01 -5.29 -0.32
N ALA A 105 6.84 -5.41 0.70
CA ALA A 105 6.45 -5.76 2.06
C ALA A 105 6.47 -4.55 3.00
N GLU A 106 7.18 -3.50 2.63
CA GLU A 106 7.35 -2.33 3.45
C GLU A 106 7.54 -1.10 2.59
N PHE A 107 7.02 0.03 3.04
CA PHE A 107 7.32 1.33 2.44
C PHE A 107 8.05 2.20 3.44
N THR A 108 9.03 2.97 2.94
CA THR A 108 9.42 4.21 3.59
C THR A 108 8.58 5.31 2.95
N TYR A 109 7.63 5.85 3.69
CA TYR A 109 6.79 6.92 3.19
C TYR A 109 7.36 8.25 3.65
N PHE A 110 7.91 9.00 2.71
CA PHE A 110 8.38 10.37 2.95
C PHE A 110 7.19 11.30 2.81
N TYR A 111 6.75 11.84 3.93
CA TYR A 111 5.69 12.86 3.92
C TYR A 111 6.25 14.27 3.69
N ASP A 112 7.57 14.40 3.75
CA ASP A 112 8.32 15.61 3.39
C ASP A 112 9.67 15.19 2.82
N VAL A 113 9.77 15.13 1.49
CA VAL A 113 10.98 14.69 0.80
C VAL A 113 12.12 15.68 1.04
N THR A 114 11.83 16.99 1.04
CA THR A 114 12.83 18.04 1.19
C THR A 114 13.55 17.94 2.54
N ASP A 115 12.79 17.77 3.62
CA ASP A 115 13.35 17.64 4.97
C ASP A 115 13.62 16.18 5.37
N ARG A 116 13.42 15.24 4.44
CA ARG A 116 13.63 13.80 4.64
C ARG A 116 12.88 13.23 5.83
N LYS A 117 11.67 13.71 6.06
CA LYS A 117 10.80 13.20 7.12
C LYS A 117 10.01 12.03 6.59
N SER A 118 10.04 10.92 7.31
CA SER A 118 9.39 9.68 6.88
C SER A 118 8.79 8.89 8.04
N VAL A 119 7.89 8.00 7.66
CA VAL A 119 7.38 6.92 8.52
C VAL A 119 7.59 5.60 7.80
N ILE A 120 7.62 4.52 8.57
CA ILE A 120 7.71 3.17 8.05
C ILE A 120 6.30 2.58 7.99
N VAL A 121 5.93 2.04 6.83
CA VAL A 121 4.62 1.45 6.58
C VAL A 121 4.83 -0.02 6.25
N THR A 122 4.46 -0.91 7.15
CA THR A 122 4.69 -2.34 7.01
C THR A 122 3.37 -3.04 6.65
N TYR A 123 3.41 -3.86 5.61
CA TYR A 123 2.30 -4.71 5.23
C TYR A 123 2.21 -5.90 6.20
N GLU A 124 1.06 -6.06 6.85
CA GLU A 124 0.84 -7.11 7.86
C GLU A 124 -0.10 -8.22 7.40
N GLY A 125 -0.49 -8.23 6.14
CA GLY A 125 -1.32 -9.28 5.59
C GLY A 125 -2.75 -8.84 5.30
N GLU A 126 -3.57 -9.81 4.99
CA GLU A 126 -4.97 -9.62 4.62
C GLU A 126 -5.85 -9.78 5.84
N VAL A 127 -6.95 -9.03 5.83
CA VAL A 127 -8.02 -9.16 6.81
C VAL A 127 -9.28 -9.56 6.07
N GLU A 128 -9.98 -10.59 6.55
CA GLU A 128 -11.25 -10.96 5.95
C GLU A 128 -12.30 -9.88 6.22
N GLU A 129 -13.01 -9.48 5.17
CA GLU A 129 -14.17 -8.63 5.31
C GLU A 129 -15.31 -9.47 5.91
N GLU A 130 -15.72 -9.15 7.15
CA GLU A 130 -16.83 -9.84 7.77
C GLU A 130 -18.15 -9.49 7.06
N PRO A 131 -18.93 -10.50 6.64
CA PRO A 131 -20.25 -10.23 6.05
C PRO A 131 -21.11 -9.40 6.99
N GLY A 132 -21.68 -8.31 6.50
CA GLY A 132 -22.56 -7.45 7.26
C GLY A 132 -21.90 -6.27 7.96
N LYS A 133 -20.60 -6.13 7.91
CA LYS A 133 -19.92 -4.89 8.32
C LYS A 133 -19.77 -3.97 7.12
N THR A 134 -20.39 -2.85 7.19
CA THR A 134 -20.26 -1.78 6.20
C THR A 134 -19.30 -0.70 6.68
#